data_cebc73367b510d60753663fb401fa5cd
#
_entry.id   cebc73367b510d60753663fb401fa5cd
#
_cell.length_a   1.000
_cell.length_b   1.000
_cell.length_c   1.000
_cell.angle_alpha   90.00
_cell.angle_beta   90.00
_cell.angle_gamma   90.00
#
_symmetry.space_group_name_H-M   'P 1'
#
loop_
_entity.id
_entity.type
_entity.pdbx_description
1 polymer ?
#
loop_
_entity_poly.entity_id
_entity_poly.type
_entity_poly.pdbx_seq_one_letter_code
_entity_poly.pdbx_strand_id
1 'polypeptide(L)'
;MVLTPIIKRLTAATVAIILGVVSASALLPLDKYSINRKDLPEAAQQMLDEYFPKAKVSMVKVDRHLLKRTDYDVKLTNGTKIEFSNKGKWTNVDCKKKSVPEALVPKAVSRSVAKKYAGEKIVRISRSSLYYTVGLANGKDLKYDRLGIFQGELTPQEAEAFGTEALAEADSIAETGPEI
;
A
#
# COMPACT_ATOMS: atom_id res chain seq x y z
N MET A 1 -7.73 -20.14 -68.30
CA MET A 1 -6.68 -20.63 -67.40
C MET A 1 -6.99 -20.12 -66.01
N VAL A 2 -7.25 -21.03 -65.10
CA VAL A 2 -8.04 -20.81 -63.87
C VAL A 2 -7.16 -20.42 -62.72
N LEU A 3 -7.34 -19.24 -62.16
CA LEU A 3 -6.59 -18.74 -60.96
C LEU A 3 -7.48 -17.94 -60.03
N THR A 4 -8.71 -18.39 -59.74
CA THR A 4 -9.64 -17.61 -58.93
C THR A 4 -10.28 -18.27 -57.71
N PRO A 5 -9.90 -19.48 -57.22
CA PRO A 5 -10.51 -19.95 -55.96
C PRO A 5 -9.62 -19.82 -54.70
N ILE A 6 -8.35 -19.41 -54.80
CA ILE A 6 -7.45 -19.42 -53.62
C ILE A 6 -7.55 -18.12 -52.82
N ILE A 7 -7.89 -17.01 -53.45
CA ILE A 7 -7.93 -15.68 -52.76
C ILE A 7 -9.17 -15.53 -51.89
N LYS A 8 -10.28 -16.22 -52.18
CA LYS A 8 -11.53 -16.11 -51.41
C LYS A 8 -11.51 -16.87 -50.07
N ARG A 9 -10.56 -17.75 -49.83
CA ARG A 9 -10.48 -18.52 -48.56
C ARG A 9 -9.52 -17.92 -47.52
N LEU A 10 -8.66 -16.97 -47.91
CA LEU A 10 -7.74 -16.31 -47.01
C LEU A 10 -8.36 -15.11 -46.26
N THR A 11 -9.42 -14.52 -46.82
CA THR A 11 -10.04 -13.31 -46.21
C THR A 11 -11.00 -13.64 -45.07
N ALA A 12 -11.53 -14.85 -44.99
CA ALA A 12 -12.43 -15.25 -43.91
C ALA A 12 -11.70 -15.63 -42.60
N ALA A 13 -10.48 -16.17 -42.70
CA ALA A 13 -9.70 -16.58 -41.54
C ALA A 13 -9.01 -15.42 -40.85
N THR A 14 -8.63 -14.36 -41.57
CA THR A 14 -7.97 -13.19 -41.00
C THR A 14 -8.94 -12.25 -40.28
N VAL A 15 -10.20 -12.18 -40.68
CA VAL A 15 -11.22 -11.36 -40.01
C VAL A 15 -11.64 -11.99 -38.67
N ALA A 16 -11.65 -13.32 -38.57
CA ALA A 16 -12.00 -14.01 -37.31
C ALA A 16 -10.91 -13.83 -36.21
N ILE A 17 -9.66 -13.67 -36.59
CA ILE A 17 -8.54 -13.47 -35.62
C ILE A 17 -8.54 -12.03 -35.09
N ILE A 18 -8.96 -11.05 -35.87
CA ILE A 18 -8.99 -9.63 -35.44
C ILE A 18 -10.16 -9.37 -34.47
N LEU A 19 -11.27 -10.08 -34.60
CA LEU A 19 -12.41 -9.98 -33.67
C LEU A 19 -12.19 -10.67 -32.31
N GLY A 20 -11.24 -11.63 -32.24
CA GLY A 20 -10.93 -12.34 -30.99
C GLY A 20 -10.01 -11.59 -30.02
N VAL A 21 -9.30 -10.56 -30.47
CA VAL A 21 -8.31 -9.83 -29.64
C VAL A 21 -8.92 -8.66 -28.88
N VAL A 22 -10.11 -8.19 -29.25
CA VAL A 22 -10.74 -7.01 -28.62
C VAL A 22 -11.48 -7.36 -27.33
N SER A 23 -11.72 -8.63 -27.05
CA SER A 23 -12.52 -9.06 -25.86
C SER A 23 -11.71 -9.30 -24.59
N ALA A 24 -10.38 -9.24 -24.63
CA ALA A 24 -9.54 -9.54 -23.46
C ALA A 24 -9.23 -8.30 -22.58
N SER A 25 -9.64 -7.10 -23.01
CA SER A 25 -9.32 -5.86 -22.27
C SER A 25 -10.33 -5.50 -21.18
N ALA A 26 -11.35 -6.30 -20.95
CA ALA A 26 -12.47 -5.95 -20.05
C ALA A 26 -12.35 -6.52 -18.62
N LEU A 27 -11.24 -7.14 -18.25
CA LEU A 27 -11.06 -7.79 -16.95
C LEU A 27 -9.95 -7.18 -16.09
N LEU A 28 -9.55 -5.93 -16.34
CA LEU A 28 -8.68 -5.24 -15.39
C LEU A 28 -9.55 -4.81 -14.19
N PRO A 29 -9.19 -5.21 -12.97
CA PRO A 29 -9.88 -4.70 -11.80
C PRO A 29 -9.66 -3.19 -11.74
N LEU A 30 -10.76 -2.45 -11.86
CA LEU A 30 -10.75 -1.00 -11.74
C LEU A 30 -10.63 -0.66 -10.25
N ASP A 31 -9.67 0.19 -9.92
CA ASP A 31 -9.59 0.82 -8.62
C ASP A 31 -10.92 1.47 -8.28
N LYS A 32 -11.43 1.21 -7.09
CA LYS A 32 -12.64 1.86 -6.60
C LYS A 32 -12.25 3.03 -5.71
N TYR A 33 -12.80 4.21 -6.00
CA TYR A 33 -12.64 5.40 -5.16
C TYR A 33 -13.93 5.71 -4.41
N SER A 34 -13.81 6.07 -3.14
CA SER A 34 -14.92 6.41 -2.25
C SER A 34 -14.47 7.48 -1.24
N ILE A 35 -15.42 8.10 -0.57
CA ILE A 35 -15.22 8.90 0.63
C ILE A 35 -15.86 8.24 1.86
N ASN A 36 -16.47 7.07 1.66
CA ASN A 36 -17.22 6.40 2.69
C ASN A 36 -16.27 5.51 3.53
N ARG A 37 -16.15 5.85 4.81
CA ARG A 37 -15.38 5.08 5.77
C ARG A 37 -15.85 3.62 5.94
N LYS A 38 -17.13 3.35 5.69
CA LYS A 38 -17.70 1.99 5.75
C LYS A 38 -17.17 1.05 4.67
N ASP A 39 -16.52 1.58 3.63
CA ASP A 39 -15.85 0.78 2.61
C ASP A 39 -14.52 0.18 3.11
N LEU A 40 -14.04 0.59 4.30
CA LEU A 40 -12.85 0.05 4.95
C LEU A 40 -13.19 -1.17 5.82
N PRO A 41 -12.26 -2.11 6.00
CA PRO A 41 -12.37 -3.15 7.02
C PRO A 41 -12.58 -2.54 8.42
N GLU A 42 -13.30 -3.24 9.29
CA GLU A 42 -13.61 -2.77 10.64
C GLU A 42 -12.38 -2.36 11.45
N ALA A 43 -11.31 -3.16 11.39
CA ALA A 43 -10.04 -2.86 12.07
C ALA A 43 -9.40 -1.53 11.60
N ALA A 44 -9.54 -1.19 10.32
CA ALA A 44 -9.09 0.11 9.79
C ALA A 44 -9.97 1.25 10.29
N GLN A 45 -11.29 1.05 10.37
CA GLN A 45 -12.21 2.04 10.92
C GLN A 45 -11.89 2.32 12.39
N GLN A 46 -11.68 1.28 13.21
CA GLN A 46 -11.31 1.39 14.63
C GLN A 46 -9.99 2.15 14.81
N MET A 47 -8.96 1.82 14.02
CA MET A 47 -7.67 2.52 14.01
C MET A 47 -7.82 4.01 13.71
N LEU A 48 -8.66 4.38 12.74
CA LEU A 48 -8.93 5.78 12.42
C LEU A 48 -9.68 6.50 13.55
N ASP A 49 -10.62 5.82 14.25
CA ASP A 49 -11.34 6.39 15.39
C ASP A 49 -10.41 6.64 16.59
N GLU A 50 -9.49 5.71 16.83
CA GLU A 50 -8.58 5.76 17.97
C GLU A 50 -7.49 6.83 17.78
N TYR A 51 -6.83 6.84 16.62
CA TYR A 51 -5.64 7.67 16.41
C TYR A 51 -5.90 8.97 15.62
N PHE A 52 -7.00 9.06 14.89
CA PHE A 52 -7.35 10.23 14.06
C PHE A 52 -8.81 10.69 14.24
N PRO A 53 -9.33 10.79 15.49
CA PRO A 53 -10.76 11.00 15.75
C PRO A 53 -11.29 12.32 15.19
N LYS A 54 -10.41 13.34 15.03
CA LYS A 54 -10.78 14.67 14.53
C LYS A 54 -10.68 14.80 13.01
N ALA A 55 -10.10 13.82 12.31
CA ALA A 55 -9.89 13.88 10.88
C ALA A 55 -10.97 13.09 10.13
N LYS A 56 -11.54 13.72 9.11
CA LYS A 56 -12.50 13.06 8.20
C LYS A 56 -11.75 12.38 7.06
N VAL A 57 -12.31 11.29 6.53
CA VAL A 57 -11.82 10.67 5.31
C VAL A 57 -12.16 11.57 4.13
N SER A 58 -11.15 11.93 3.33
CA SER A 58 -11.31 12.68 2.08
C SER A 58 -11.26 11.77 0.86
N MET A 59 -10.62 10.60 0.97
CA MET A 59 -10.54 9.59 -0.09
C MET A 59 -10.24 8.23 0.51
N VAL A 60 -10.91 7.21 -0.02
CA VAL A 60 -10.55 5.79 0.10
C VAL A 60 -10.32 5.29 -1.31
N LYS A 61 -9.13 4.81 -1.61
CA LYS A 61 -8.84 4.03 -2.81
C LYS A 61 -8.83 2.57 -2.40
N VAL A 62 -9.63 1.76 -3.07
CA VAL A 62 -9.64 0.30 -2.92
C VAL A 62 -8.87 -0.25 -4.10
N ASP A 63 -7.66 -0.70 -3.85
CA ASP A 63 -6.76 -1.25 -4.87
C ASP A 63 -6.99 -2.76 -4.97
N ARG A 64 -7.52 -3.21 -6.10
CA ARG A 64 -7.87 -4.61 -6.34
C ARG A 64 -6.89 -5.21 -7.34
N HIS A 65 -5.99 -6.01 -6.86
CA HIS A 65 -5.05 -6.73 -7.74
C HIS A 65 -5.64 -8.07 -8.19
N LEU A 66 -5.50 -8.40 -9.48
CA LEU A 66 -6.04 -9.63 -10.10
C LEU A 66 -5.59 -10.93 -9.41
N LEU A 67 -4.37 -10.93 -8.86
CA LEU A 67 -3.76 -12.09 -8.19
C LEU A 67 -3.30 -11.77 -6.77
N LYS A 68 -3.55 -10.56 -6.28
CA LYS A 68 -3.21 -10.09 -4.94
C LYS A 68 -4.45 -9.70 -4.18
N ARG A 69 -4.30 -9.57 -2.88
CA ARG A 69 -5.37 -9.13 -2.00
C ARG A 69 -5.66 -7.64 -2.19
N THR A 70 -6.87 -7.25 -1.83
CA THR A 70 -7.30 -5.85 -1.85
C THR A 70 -6.56 -5.07 -0.77
N ASP A 71 -5.94 -3.95 -1.13
CA ASP A 71 -5.36 -2.97 -0.23
C ASP A 71 -6.18 -1.70 -0.21
N TYR A 72 -6.00 -0.87 0.81
CA TYR A 72 -6.77 0.35 0.98
C TYR A 72 -5.84 1.53 1.24
N ASP A 73 -5.91 2.55 0.36
CA ASP A 73 -5.24 3.83 0.56
C ASP A 73 -6.24 4.85 1.07
N VAL A 74 -6.00 5.38 2.24
CA VAL A 74 -6.86 6.38 2.87
C VAL A 74 -6.15 7.72 2.93
N LYS A 75 -6.83 8.76 2.47
CA LYS A 75 -6.41 10.14 2.66
C LYS A 75 -7.38 10.85 3.59
N LEU A 76 -6.84 11.48 4.61
CA LEU A 76 -7.62 12.27 5.57
C LEU A 76 -7.61 13.76 5.20
N THR A 77 -8.62 14.51 5.67
CA THR A 77 -8.76 15.94 5.42
C THR A 77 -7.60 16.79 5.99
N ASN A 78 -6.88 16.27 6.97
CA ASN A 78 -5.69 16.92 7.55
C ASN A 78 -4.40 16.66 6.75
N GLY A 79 -4.49 15.96 5.61
CA GLY A 79 -3.39 15.62 4.71
C GLY A 79 -2.68 14.30 5.04
N THR A 80 -3.02 13.63 6.15
CA THR A 80 -2.47 12.31 6.49
C THR A 80 -2.88 11.28 5.45
N LYS A 81 -1.93 10.44 5.06
CA LYS A 81 -2.16 9.26 4.22
C LYS A 81 -1.91 8.00 5.05
N ILE A 82 -2.77 7.02 4.92
CA ILE A 82 -2.66 5.75 5.63
C ILE A 82 -2.96 4.63 4.66
N GLU A 83 -2.10 3.62 4.64
CA GLU A 83 -2.29 2.42 3.86
C GLU A 83 -2.66 1.26 4.79
N PHE A 84 -3.60 0.45 4.36
CA PHE A 84 -4.07 -0.70 5.10
C PHE A 84 -4.03 -1.95 4.22
N SER A 85 -3.68 -3.07 4.83
CA SER A 85 -3.85 -4.38 4.21
C SER A 85 -5.32 -4.75 4.06
N ASN A 86 -5.62 -5.82 3.34
CA ASN A 86 -6.95 -6.39 3.18
C ASN A 86 -7.66 -6.71 4.52
N LYS A 87 -6.91 -6.95 5.59
CA LYS A 87 -7.42 -7.20 6.96
C LYS A 87 -7.61 -5.92 7.77
N GLY A 88 -7.39 -4.75 7.19
CA GLY A 88 -7.49 -3.46 7.89
C GLY A 88 -6.33 -3.17 8.84
N LYS A 89 -5.23 -3.92 8.78
CA LYS A 89 -4.01 -3.58 9.51
C LYS A 89 -3.27 -2.48 8.77
N TRP A 90 -2.93 -1.37 9.43
CA TRP A 90 -2.14 -0.33 8.80
C TRP A 90 -0.75 -0.86 8.43
N THR A 91 -0.23 -0.45 7.27
CA THR A 91 1.10 -0.78 6.76
C THR A 91 1.96 0.47 6.65
N ASN A 92 1.36 1.60 6.34
CA ASN A 92 2.03 2.89 6.25
C ASN A 92 1.16 4.01 6.84
N VAL A 93 1.78 4.93 7.55
CA VAL A 93 1.16 6.15 8.09
C VAL A 93 2.07 7.33 7.79
N ASP A 94 1.64 8.24 6.92
CA ASP A 94 2.36 9.47 6.55
C ASP A 94 1.54 10.70 6.98
N CYS A 95 1.98 11.34 8.05
CA CYS A 95 1.36 12.55 8.61
C CYS A 95 1.92 13.85 8.01
N LYS A 96 2.75 13.77 6.96
CA LYS A 96 3.41 14.88 6.28
C LYS A 96 4.32 15.69 7.22
N LYS A 97 3.82 16.81 7.73
CA LYS A 97 4.58 17.72 8.63
C LYS A 97 4.21 17.52 10.10
N LYS A 98 3.19 16.71 10.40
CA LYS A 98 2.73 16.45 11.77
C LYS A 98 3.38 15.19 12.31
N SER A 99 3.53 15.09 13.62
CA SER A 99 4.00 13.86 14.24
C SER A 99 3.00 12.73 14.04
N VAL A 100 3.51 11.53 13.77
CA VAL A 100 2.74 10.28 13.88
C VAL A 100 2.27 10.14 15.33
N PRO A 101 1.03 9.68 15.58
CA PRO A 101 0.59 9.36 16.94
C PRO A 101 1.58 8.42 17.64
N GLU A 102 2.00 8.79 18.85
CA GLU A 102 3.07 8.08 19.57
C GLU A 102 2.75 6.60 19.80
N ALA A 103 1.48 6.28 20.00
CA ALA A 103 1.02 4.90 20.21
C ALA A 103 1.20 3.99 18.98
N LEU A 104 1.35 4.56 17.77
CA LEU A 104 1.65 3.79 16.54
C LEU A 104 3.16 3.50 16.40
N VAL A 105 4.00 4.19 17.15
CA VAL A 105 5.46 4.02 17.08
C VAL A 105 5.91 3.07 18.19
N PRO A 106 6.63 1.97 17.88
CA PRO A 106 7.18 1.10 18.91
C PRO A 106 8.05 1.89 19.91
N LYS A 107 7.89 1.64 21.20
CA LYS A 107 8.63 2.37 22.26
C LYS A 107 10.15 2.32 22.09
N ALA A 108 10.70 1.20 21.58
CA ALA A 108 12.11 1.05 21.30
C ALA A 108 12.58 2.00 20.20
N VAL A 109 11.78 2.13 19.13
CA VAL A 109 12.02 3.05 18.01
C VAL A 109 11.96 4.50 18.49
N SER A 110 10.92 4.91 19.22
CA SER A 110 10.79 6.27 19.78
C SER A 110 11.99 6.63 20.64
N ARG A 111 12.42 5.75 21.53
CA ARG A 111 13.62 5.97 22.38
C ARG A 111 14.92 6.09 21.57
N SER A 112 15.06 5.26 20.53
CA SER A 112 16.23 5.30 19.64
C SER A 112 16.28 6.62 18.87
N VAL A 113 15.15 7.08 18.31
CA VAL A 113 15.06 8.37 17.61
C VAL A 113 15.37 9.52 18.57
N ALA A 114 14.76 9.56 19.75
CA ALA A 114 15.02 10.61 20.75
C ALA A 114 16.50 10.69 21.14
N LYS A 115 17.20 9.54 21.22
CA LYS A 115 18.64 9.49 21.56
C LYS A 115 19.54 9.93 20.41
N LYS A 116 19.27 9.46 19.16
CA LYS A 116 20.14 9.66 18.00
C LYS A 116 19.82 10.94 17.22
N TYR A 117 18.58 11.38 17.24
CA TYR A 117 18.04 12.50 16.47
C TYR A 117 17.21 13.41 17.39
N ALA A 118 17.85 13.91 18.45
CA ALA A 118 17.17 14.72 19.47
C ALA A 118 16.43 15.92 18.85
N GLY A 119 15.17 16.10 19.23
CA GLY A 119 14.31 17.18 18.72
C GLY A 119 13.60 16.89 17.40
N GLU A 120 13.97 15.82 16.70
CA GLU A 120 13.31 15.45 15.44
C GLU A 120 11.97 14.75 15.69
N LYS A 121 11.01 15.05 14.81
CA LYS A 121 9.67 14.46 14.85
C LYS A 121 9.60 13.29 13.87
N ILE A 122 8.97 12.20 14.30
CA ILE A 122 8.58 11.11 13.43
C ILE A 122 7.31 11.56 12.68
N VAL A 123 7.41 11.72 11.36
CA VAL A 123 6.31 12.18 10.50
C VAL A 123 5.74 11.06 9.63
N ARG A 124 6.48 9.98 9.47
CA ARG A 124 6.08 8.77 8.73
C ARG A 124 6.55 7.52 9.45
N ILE A 125 5.74 6.47 9.40
CA ILE A 125 6.12 5.13 9.82
C ILE A 125 5.52 4.11 8.87
N SER A 126 6.32 3.15 8.43
CA SER A 126 5.86 1.96 7.71
C SER A 126 6.27 0.72 8.49
N ARG A 127 5.50 -0.35 8.34
CA ARG A 127 5.82 -1.65 8.93
C ARG A 127 5.64 -2.77 7.94
N SER A 128 6.59 -3.67 7.93
CA SER A 128 6.49 -4.98 7.28
C SER A 128 6.51 -6.09 8.34
N SER A 129 6.57 -7.32 7.89
CA SER A 129 6.78 -8.49 8.76
C SER A 129 8.15 -8.50 9.43
N LEU A 130 9.17 -7.90 8.81
CA LEU A 130 10.57 -8.02 9.21
C LEU A 130 11.14 -6.75 9.84
N TYR A 131 10.60 -5.56 9.51
CA TYR A 131 11.21 -4.29 9.90
C TYR A 131 10.18 -3.16 10.00
N TYR A 132 10.64 -2.03 10.56
CA TYR A 132 9.99 -0.73 10.48
C TYR A 132 10.86 0.23 9.71
N THR A 133 10.25 1.13 8.92
CA THR A 133 10.91 2.33 8.41
C THR A 133 10.26 3.56 9.03
N VAL A 134 11.07 4.56 9.36
CA VAL A 134 10.62 5.78 10.05
C VAL A 134 11.16 6.98 9.32
N GLY A 135 10.27 7.85 8.83
CA GLY A 135 10.63 9.13 8.25
C GLY A 135 10.61 10.24 9.29
N LEU A 136 11.68 11.01 9.35
CA LEU A 136 11.84 12.17 10.23
C LEU A 136 11.46 13.48 9.52
N ALA A 137 11.14 14.51 10.29
CA ALA A 137 10.77 15.84 9.78
C ALA A 137 11.89 16.52 8.98
N ASN A 138 13.15 16.17 9.24
CA ASN A 138 14.32 16.65 8.49
C ASN A 138 14.57 15.90 7.15
N GLY A 139 13.69 14.96 6.78
CA GLY A 139 13.77 14.20 5.53
C GLY A 139 14.62 12.93 5.60
N LYS A 140 15.18 12.58 6.74
CA LYS A 140 15.88 11.31 6.90
C LYS A 140 14.91 10.15 7.06
N ASP A 141 15.23 9.02 6.45
CA ASP A 141 14.55 7.75 6.60
C ASP A 141 15.44 6.75 7.33
N LEU A 142 14.86 6.08 8.31
CA LEU A 142 15.58 5.19 9.23
C LEU A 142 14.96 3.79 9.16
N LYS A 143 15.81 2.76 9.20
CA LYS A 143 15.40 1.36 9.27
C LYS A 143 15.62 0.80 10.65
N TYR A 144 14.65 0.04 11.14
CA TYR A 144 14.66 -0.69 12.40
C TYR A 144 14.19 -2.12 12.17
N ASP A 145 14.73 -3.08 12.90
CA ASP A 145 14.17 -4.42 12.92
C ASP A 145 12.85 -4.49 13.72
N ARG A 146 12.25 -5.67 13.81
CA ARG A 146 10.99 -5.89 14.54
C ARG A 146 11.09 -5.65 16.05
N LEU A 147 12.28 -5.70 16.61
CA LEU A 147 12.54 -5.42 18.02
C LEU A 147 12.78 -3.92 18.28
N GLY A 148 12.84 -3.11 17.21
CA GLY A 148 13.13 -1.68 17.26
C GLY A 148 14.63 -1.38 17.39
N ILE A 149 15.49 -2.29 16.97
CA ILE A 149 16.94 -2.08 16.91
C ILE A 149 17.27 -1.34 15.60
N PHE A 150 18.00 -0.25 15.72
CA PHE A 150 18.41 0.59 14.59
C PHE A 150 19.34 -0.16 13.64
N GLN A 151 18.99 -0.17 12.36
CA GLN A 151 19.74 -0.84 11.30
C GLN A 151 20.53 0.13 10.41
N GLY A 152 20.11 1.39 10.30
CA GLY A 152 20.76 2.39 9.49
C GLY A 152 19.86 3.51 9.02
N GLU A 153 20.47 4.54 8.40
CA GLU A 153 19.75 5.53 7.58
C GLU A 153 19.57 4.95 6.18
N LEU A 154 18.41 5.18 5.57
CA LEU A 154 18.11 4.75 4.21
C LEU A 154 18.39 5.87 3.22
N THR A 155 18.89 5.53 2.05
CA THR A 155 18.88 6.43 0.89
C THR A 155 17.43 6.62 0.39
N PRO A 156 17.13 7.69 -0.35
CA PRO A 156 15.79 7.90 -0.91
C PRO A 156 15.30 6.72 -1.76
N GLN A 157 16.18 6.08 -2.53
CA GLN A 157 15.85 4.93 -3.36
C GLN A 157 15.50 3.69 -2.51
N GLU A 158 16.27 3.44 -1.44
CA GLU A 158 15.98 2.35 -0.50
C GLU A 158 14.66 2.61 0.23
N ALA A 159 14.40 3.84 0.68
CA ALA A 159 13.17 4.20 1.38
C ALA A 159 11.93 3.98 0.50
N GLU A 160 12.01 4.28 -0.79
CA GLU A 160 10.95 4.04 -1.77
C GLU A 160 10.74 2.53 -2.02
N ALA A 161 11.83 1.78 -2.21
CA ALA A 161 11.78 0.34 -2.41
C ALA A 161 11.15 -0.37 -1.21
N PHE A 162 11.51 -0.01 0.01
CA PHE A 162 10.94 -0.60 1.23
C PHE A 162 9.47 -0.24 1.43
N GLY A 163 9.01 0.92 0.99
CA GLY A 163 7.59 1.26 0.98
C GLY A 163 6.76 0.30 0.13
N THR A 164 7.28 -0.07 -1.03
CA THR A 164 6.64 -1.01 -1.97
C THR A 164 6.72 -2.46 -1.47
N GLU A 165 7.83 -2.86 -0.85
CA GLU A 165 8.07 -4.22 -0.35
C GLU A 165 7.22 -4.53 0.90
N ALA A 166 6.99 -3.53 1.76
CA ALA A 166 6.13 -3.66 2.94
C ALA A 166 4.69 -4.02 2.58
N LEU A 167 4.19 -3.54 1.45
CA LEU A 167 2.88 -3.90 0.90
C LEU A 167 2.86 -5.35 0.40
N ALA A 168 3.91 -5.78 -0.31
CA ALA A 168 4.00 -7.13 -0.88
C ALA A 168 4.13 -8.23 0.20
N GLU A 169 4.88 -7.97 1.28
CA GLU A 169 5.06 -8.94 2.38
C GLU A 169 3.85 -9.04 3.32
N ALA A 170 3.11 -7.94 3.54
CA ALA A 170 1.89 -7.98 4.32
C ALA A 170 0.88 -8.99 3.75
N ASP A 171 0.98 -9.26 2.44
CA ASP A 171 0.16 -10.23 1.72
C ASP A 171 0.64 -11.67 1.93
N SER A 172 1.96 -11.94 1.97
CA SER A 172 2.48 -13.31 1.99
C SER A 172 2.26 -14.04 3.34
N ILE A 173 2.30 -13.31 4.46
CA ILE A 173 2.17 -13.91 5.81
C ILE A 173 0.72 -14.25 6.17
N ALA A 174 -0.23 -13.69 5.43
CA ALA A 174 -1.63 -14.02 5.66
C ALA A 174 -2.04 -15.39 5.10
N GLU A 175 -1.19 -16.05 4.29
CA GLU A 175 -1.44 -17.39 3.76
C GLU A 175 -0.94 -18.52 4.66
N THR A 176 -0.01 -18.25 5.58
CA THR A 176 0.53 -19.23 6.52
C THR A 176 -0.05 -19.09 7.94
N GLY A 177 -1.36 -18.89 8.06
CA GLY A 177 -2.06 -19.09 9.34
C GLY A 177 -2.09 -20.58 9.66
N PRO A 178 -1.85 -21.00 10.94
CA PRO A 178 -1.90 -22.41 11.28
C PRO A 178 -3.29 -22.96 11.02
N GLU A 179 -3.36 -23.99 10.20
CA GLU A 179 -4.51 -24.88 10.18
C GLU A 179 -4.57 -25.57 11.57
N ILE A 180 -5.59 -25.27 12.33
CA ILE A 180 -6.03 -26.04 13.50
C ILE A 180 -7.45 -26.45 13.23
#